data_10cef02086fffe32aabac7eea96c91f4
#
_entry.id   10cef02086fffe32aabac7eea96c91f4
#
_cell.length_a   1.000
_cell.length_b   1.000
_cell.length_c   1.000
_cell.angle_alpha   90.00
_cell.angle_beta   90.00
_cell.angle_gamma   90.00
#
_symmetry.space_group_name_H-M   'P 1'
#
loop_
_entity.id
_entity.type
_entity.pdbx_description
1 polymer ?
#
loop_
_entity_poly.entity_id
_entity_poly.type
_entity_poly.pdbx_seq_one_letter_code
_entity_poly.pdbx_strand_id
1 'polypeptide(L)'
;MIPRTLLIAARPFAEGLDAQRVAAAIAAGLREGGWDADPCPIEGRQRSAAIRALLEASDFDVRMRASRALVIAEPRLDERTLAGTIAFELATRARQAGVPAYAVTGQNGLDSFDARILDLQTILQAQTHRTLRSAGRKLAELA
;
A
#
# COMPACT_ATOMS: atom_id res chain seq x y z
N MET A 1 3.06 -23.49 -4.59
CA MET A 1 2.35 -22.58 -5.51
C MET A 1 2.75 -21.14 -5.20
N ILE A 2 3.13 -20.36 -6.21
CA ILE A 2 3.48 -18.94 -6.03
C ILE A 2 2.16 -18.15 -5.95
N PRO A 3 1.97 -17.33 -4.90
CA PRO A 3 0.78 -16.49 -4.81
C PRO A 3 0.70 -15.51 -5.98
N ARG A 4 -0.50 -15.30 -6.49
CA ARG A 4 -0.78 -14.31 -7.54
C ARG A 4 -1.68 -13.19 -7.04
N THR A 5 -1.66 -12.94 -5.75
CA THR A 5 -2.46 -11.91 -5.10
C THR A 5 -1.54 -10.81 -4.56
N LEU A 6 -1.91 -9.56 -4.78
CA LEU A 6 -1.29 -8.43 -4.09
C LEU A 6 -2.26 -7.92 -3.02
N LEU A 7 -1.74 -7.72 -1.82
CA LEU A 7 -2.48 -7.10 -0.72
C LEU A 7 -2.36 -5.59 -0.87
N ILE A 8 -3.50 -4.89 -0.87
CA ILE A 8 -3.53 -3.43 -1.03
C ILE A 8 -3.96 -2.80 0.27
N ALA A 9 -3.00 -2.28 1.03
CA ALA A 9 -3.26 -1.54 2.26
C ALA A 9 -3.41 -0.07 1.90
N ALA A 10 -4.63 0.44 1.89
CA ALA A 10 -4.94 1.76 1.36
C ALA A 10 -5.50 2.69 2.43
N ARG A 11 -5.01 3.93 2.43
CA ARG A 11 -5.51 5.03 3.24
C ARG A 11 -6.41 5.95 2.39
N PRO A 12 -7.24 6.78 3.01
CA PRO A 12 -7.97 7.80 2.24
C PRO A 12 -7.02 8.79 1.56
N PHE A 13 -7.30 9.15 0.31
CA PHE A 13 -6.46 10.10 -0.43
C PHE A 13 -7.02 11.52 -0.39
N ALA A 14 -8.35 11.66 -0.47
CA ALA A 14 -9.01 12.94 -0.54
C ALA A 14 -10.50 12.76 -0.30
N GLU A 15 -11.25 13.87 -0.24
CA GLU A 15 -12.70 13.82 -0.26
C GLU A 15 -13.16 13.14 -1.55
N GLY A 16 -14.05 12.17 -1.43
CA GLY A 16 -14.49 11.36 -2.58
C GLY A 16 -13.57 10.19 -2.93
N LEU A 17 -12.40 10.10 -2.29
CA LEU A 17 -11.48 8.97 -2.44
C LEU A 17 -11.13 8.42 -1.06
N ASP A 18 -12.10 7.78 -0.43
CA ASP A 18 -11.88 7.10 0.84
C ASP A 18 -10.98 5.86 0.65
N ALA A 19 -10.57 5.24 1.74
CA ALA A 19 -9.66 4.09 1.69
C ALA A 19 -10.22 2.96 0.83
N GLN A 20 -11.51 2.69 0.91
CA GLN A 20 -12.15 1.63 0.15
C GLN A 20 -12.10 1.91 -1.35
N ARG A 21 -12.37 3.15 -1.77
CA ARG A 21 -12.33 3.54 -3.18
C ARG A 21 -10.91 3.52 -3.73
N VAL A 22 -9.94 3.95 -2.93
CA VAL A 22 -8.52 3.89 -3.31
C VAL A 22 -8.11 2.43 -3.56
N ALA A 23 -8.41 1.56 -2.60
CA ALA A 23 -8.07 0.14 -2.72
C ALA A 23 -8.77 -0.51 -3.92
N ALA A 24 -10.05 -0.19 -4.13
CA ALA A 24 -10.83 -0.75 -5.23
C ALA A 24 -10.29 -0.32 -6.61
N ALA A 25 -9.87 0.94 -6.74
CA ALA A 25 -9.31 1.43 -8.01
C ALA A 25 -8.00 0.73 -8.37
N ILE A 26 -7.10 0.59 -7.41
CA ILE A 26 -5.84 -0.12 -7.62
C ILE A 26 -6.11 -1.60 -7.92
N ALA A 27 -7.03 -2.22 -7.19
CA ALA A 27 -7.42 -3.61 -7.40
C ALA A 27 -7.96 -3.84 -8.82
N ALA A 28 -8.78 -2.93 -9.32
CA ALA A 28 -9.32 -3.02 -10.69
C ALA A 28 -8.19 -3.04 -11.73
N GLY A 29 -7.19 -2.18 -11.56
CA GLY A 29 -6.03 -2.16 -12.45
C GLY A 29 -5.20 -3.43 -12.38
N LEU A 30 -4.97 -3.95 -11.19
CA LEU A 30 -4.26 -5.22 -11.00
C LEU A 30 -4.97 -6.38 -11.69
N ARG A 31 -6.29 -6.46 -11.55
CA ARG A 31 -7.09 -7.53 -12.16
C ARG A 31 -7.05 -7.43 -13.68
N GLU A 32 -7.07 -6.22 -14.23
CA GLU A 32 -6.88 -6.01 -15.67
C GLU A 32 -5.54 -6.56 -16.16
N GLY A 33 -4.52 -6.49 -15.32
CA GLY A 33 -3.19 -7.01 -15.60
C GLY A 33 -3.03 -8.51 -15.31
N GLY A 34 -4.10 -9.21 -14.95
CA GLY A 34 -4.07 -10.66 -14.74
C GLY A 34 -3.70 -11.11 -13.34
N TRP A 35 -3.69 -10.21 -12.35
CA TRP A 35 -3.41 -10.54 -10.97
C TRP A 35 -4.69 -10.54 -10.13
N ASP A 36 -4.67 -11.29 -9.04
CA ASP A 36 -5.68 -11.16 -8.01
C ASP A 36 -5.29 -10.02 -7.07
N ALA A 37 -6.28 -9.45 -6.41
CA ALA A 37 -6.06 -8.35 -5.49
C ALA A 37 -6.86 -8.59 -4.21
N ASP A 38 -6.25 -8.24 -3.07
CA ASP A 38 -6.88 -8.30 -1.76
C ASP A 38 -6.97 -6.88 -1.21
N PRO A 39 -8.08 -6.16 -1.43
CA PRO A 39 -8.23 -4.81 -0.90
C PRO A 39 -8.33 -4.82 0.62
N CYS A 40 -7.50 -4.01 1.27
CA CYS A 40 -7.47 -3.85 2.71
C CYS A 40 -7.53 -2.36 3.03
N PRO A 41 -8.72 -1.74 2.99
CA PRO A 41 -8.85 -0.33 3.34
C PRO A 41 -8.58 -0.14 4.83
N ILE A 42 -7.78 0.88 5.15
CA ILE A 42 -7.39 1.20 6.52
C ILE A 42 -7.85 2.62 6.83
N GLU A 43 -8.91 2.71 7.62
CA GLU A 43 -9.42 3.97 8.15
C GLU A 43 -8.81 4.23 9.53
N GLY A 44 -8.97 5.42 10.05
CA GLY A 44 -8.56 5.76 11.39
C GLY A 44 -7.34 6.64 11.48
N ARG A 45 -6.98 7.01 12.71
CA ARG A 45 -5.89 7.95 12.98
C ARG A 45 -4.56 7.23 13.12
N GLN A 46 -3.49 7.93 12.75
CA GLN A 46 -2.13 7.39 12.76
C GLN A 46 -1.46 7.49 14.14
N ARG A 47 -2.00 6.79 15.13
CA ARG A 47 -1.36 6.67 16.45
C ARG A 47 -0.87 5.24 16.66
N SER A 48 0.30 5.08 17.25
CA SER A 48 0.96 3.79 17.40
C SER A 48 0.07 2.68 17.96
N ALA A 49 -0.66 2.97 19.05
CA ALA A 49 -1.56 1.98 19.66
C ALA A 49 -2.73 1.62 18.75
N ALA A 50 -3.28 2.63 18.04
CA ALA A 50 -4.38 2.43 17.11
C ALA A 50 -3.95 1.66 15.85
N ILE A 51 -2.72 1.87 15.39
CA ILE A 51 -2.18 1.16 14.23
C ILE A 51 -2.18 -0.35 14.47
N ARG A 52 -1.64 -0.78 15.60
CA ARG A 52 -1.60 -2.21 15.93
C ARG A 52 -2.99 -2.82 15.95
N ALA A 53 -3.94 -2.15 16.62
CA ALA A 53 -5.32 -2.64 16.70
C ALA A 53 -5.99 -2.73 15.35
N LEU A 54 -5.76 -1.74 14.48
CA LEU A 54 -6.30 -1.73 13.12
C LEU A 54 -5.76 -2.90 12.29
N LEU A 55 -4.47 -3.17 12.39
CA LEU A 55 -3.84 -4.24 11.64
C LEU A 55 -4.27 -5.62 12.14
N GLU A 56 -4.43 -5.79 13.46
CA GLU A 56 -4.96 -7.02 14.03
C GLU A 56 -6.41 -7.26 13.60
N ALA A 57 -7.23 -6.22 13.62
CA ALA A 57 -8.65 -6.32 13.24
C ALA A 57 -8.84 -6.72 11.76
N SER A 58 -7.87 -6.42 10.90
CA SER A 58 -7.93 -6.74 9.48
C SER A 58 -7.18 -8.01 9.10
N ASP A 59 -6.63 -8.75 10.07
CA ASP A 59 -5.78 -9.93 9.84
C ASP A 59 -4.63 -9.63 8.89
N PHE A 60 -4.03 -8.45 9.05
CA PHE A 60 -3.06 -7.93 8.10
C PHE A 60 -1.88 -8.87 7.88
N ASP A 61 -1.25 -9.35 8.96
CA ASP A 61 -0.04 -10.17 8.83
C ASP A 61 -0.32 -11.49 8.11
N VAL A 62 -1.45 -12.12 8.38
CA VAL A 62 -1.86 -13.36 7.71
C VAL A 62 -2.07 -13.11 6.22
N ARG A 63 -2.81 -12.05 5.89
CA ARG A 63 -3.11 -11.68 4.51
C ARG A 63 -1.85 -11.29 3.75
N MET A 64 -0.95 -10.57 4.39
CA MET A 64 0.33 -10.16 3.78
C MET A 64 1.19 -11.38 3.44
N ARG A 65 1.32 -12.34 4.36
CA ARG A 65 2.12 -13.54 4.10
C ARG A 65 1.53 -14.44 3.04
N ALA A 66 0.22 -14.36 2.82
CA ALA A 66 -0.46 -15.10 1.76
C ALA A 66 -0.38 -14.40 0.40
N SER A 67 0.25 -13.21 0.34
CA SER A 67 0.31 -12.39 -0.87
C SER A 67 1.70 -12.43 -1.49
N ARG A 68 1.76 -12.21 -2.81
CA ARG A 68 3.00 -12.07 -3.55
C ARG A 68 3.76 -10.81 -3.16
N ALA A 69 3.02 -9.73 -2.92
CA ALA A 69 3.59 -8.43 -2.57
C ALA A 69 2.56 -7.60 -1.82
N LEU A 70 3.04 -6.57 -1.13
CA LEU A 70 2.22 -5.58 -0.46
C LEU A 70 2.25 -4.28 -1.27
N VAL A 71 1.08 -3.69 -1.46
CA VAL A 71 0.94 -2.33 -2.02
C VAL A 71 0.51 -1.41 -0.90
N ILE A 72 1.30 -0.39 -0.62
CA ILE A 72 0.99 0.64 0.37
C ILE A 72 0.48 1.86 -0.38
N ALA A 73 -0.79 2.20 -0.20
CA ALA A 73 -1.39 3.37 -0.84
C ALA A 73 -1.60 4.46 0.21
N GLU A 74 -0.85 5.55 0.08
CA GLU A 74 -0.79 6.64 1.06
C GLU A 74 -0.89 7.97 0.32
N PRO A 75 -1.71 8.94 0.77
CA PRO A 75 -1.87 10.20 0.05
C PRO A 75 -0.57 10.99 -0.07
N ARG A 76 0.31 10.87 0.92
CA ARG A 76 1.60 11.57 0.91
C ARG A 76 2.67 10.70 1.55
N LEU A 77 3.82 10.62 0.89
CA LEU A 77 5.03 10.05 1.45
C LEU A 77 6.06 11.18 1.54
N ASP A 78 6.62 11.40 2.72
CA ASP A 78 7.68 12.37 2.97
C ASP A 78 8.49 11.95 4.19
N GLU A 79 9.36 12.82 4.68
CA GLU A 79 10.21 12.52 5.83
C GLU A 79 9.41 12.18 7.10
N ARG A 80 8.18 12.70 7.23
CA ARG A 80 7.31 12.40 8.37
C ARG A 80 6.82 10.97 8.37
N THR A 81 6.83 10.32 7.21
CA THR A 81 6.45 8.91 7.08
C THR A 81 7.30 8.02 7.98
N LEU A 82 8.59 8.38 8.16
CA LEU A 82 9.52 7.63 8.99
C LEU A 82 9.28 7.78 10.48
N ALA A 83 8.36 8.65 10.89
CA ALA A 83 8.11 8.96 12.29
C ALA A 83 6.98 8.12 12.91
N GLY A 84 6.89 6.84 12.57
CA GLY A 84 5.93 5.91 13.19
C GLY A 84 4.52 5.99 12.63
N THR A 85 4.38 6.28 11.35
CA THR A 85 3.09 6.29 10.67
C THR A 85 2.64 4.88 10.30
N ILE A 86 1.38 4.76 9.82
CA ILE A 86 0.86 3.49 9.30
C ILE A 86 1.73 2.97 8.15
N ALA A 87 2.11 3.84 7.20
CA ALA A 87 2.94 3.44 6.07
C ALA A 87 4.29 2.88 6.52
N PHE A 88 4.91 3.49 7.51
CA PHE A 88 6.17 3.01 8.09
C PHE A 88 5.99 1.62 8.72
N GLU A 89 4.93 1.43 9.50
CA GLU A 89 4.64 0.15 10.15
C GLU A 89 4.39 -0.95 9.12
N LEU A 90 3.62 -0.64 8.06
CA LEU A 90 3.35 -1.60 6.99
C LEU A 90 4.63 -2.02 6.26
N ALA A 91 5.46 -1.04 5.90
CA ALA A 91 6.74 -1.31 5.24
C ALA A 91 7.67 -2.15 6.12
N THR A 92 7.70 -1.87 7.42
CA THR A 92 8.50 -2.61 8.39
C THR A 92 8.04 -4.07 8.47
N ARG A 93 6.75 -4.30 8.57
CA ARG A 93 6.19 -5.66 8.65
C ARG A 93 6.48 -6.45 7.37
N ALA A 94 6.36 -5.83 6.20
CA ALA A 94 6.66 -6.48 4.93
C ALA A 94 8.13 -6.88 4.85
N ARG A 95 9.04 -5.97 5.24
CA ARG A 95 10.46 -6.25 5.24
C ARG A 95 10.81 -7.41 6.18
N GLN A 96 10.24 -7.41 7.39
CA GLN A 96 10.47 -8.47 8.37
C GLN A 96 9.94 -9.83 7.89
N ALA A 97 8.88 -9.83 7.11
CA ALA A 97 8.29 -11.06 6.57
C ALA A 97 8.90 -11.48 5.24
N GLY A 98 9.80 -10.69 4.67
CA GLY A 98 10.39 -10.98 3.36
C GLY A 98 9.42 -10.80 2.20
N VAL A 99 8.40 -9.96 2.37
CA VAL A 99 7.39 -9.67 1.35
C VAL A 99 7.75 -8.36 0.66
N PRO A 100 7.92 -8.34 -0.68
CA PRO A 100 8.21 -7.09 -1.39
C PRO A 100 7.09 -6.07 -1.21
N ALA A 101 7.46 -4.79 -1.04
CA ALA A 101 6.49 -3.71 -0.87
C ALA A 101 6.64 -2.68 -1.99
N TYR A 102 5.51 -2.24 -2.52
CA TYR A 102 5.38 -1.17 -3.49
C TYR A 102 4.54 -0.07 -2.87
N ALA A 103 4.71 1.16 -3.34
CA ALA A 103 3.88 2.27 -2.88
C ALA A 103 3.18 2.95 -4.03
N VAL A 104 1.95 3.38 -3.77
CA VAL A 104 1.19 4.29 -4.63
C VAL A 104 0.87 5.51 -3.78
N THR A 105 1.28 6.68 -4.20
CA THR A 105 1.12 7.90 -3.40
C THR A 105 0.64 9.07 -4.23
N GLY A 106 -0.11 9.97 -3.60
CA GLY A 106 -0.54 11.20 -4.25
C GLY A 106 0.61 12.20 -4.38
N GLN A 107 1.52 12.24 -3.43
CA GLN A 107 2.69 13.11 -3.44
C GLN A 107 3.89 12.35 -2.89
N ASN A 108 4.95 12.30 -3.68
CA ASN A 108 6.19 11.66 -3.26
C ASN A 108 7.22 12.73 -2.90
N GLY A 109 7.39 12.96 -1.59
CA GLY A 109 8.40 13.85 -1.03
C GLY A 109 9.56 13.14 -0.37
N LEU A 110 9.73 11.82 -0.60
CA LEU A 110 10.86 11.07 -0.09
C LEU A 110 12.09 11.30 -0.95
N ASP A 111 13.25 11.49 -0.32
CA ASP A 111 14.52 11.42 -1.04
C ASP A 111 14.95 9.95 -1.18
N SER A 112 16.04 9.72 -1.89
CA SER A 112 16.55 8.36 -2.14
C SER A 112 16.91 7.61 -0.86
N PHE A 113 17.43 8.32 0.12
CA PHE A 113 17.83 7.74 1.40
C PHE A 113 16.60 7.28 2.20
N ASP A 114 15.58 8.14 2.29
CA ASP A 114 14.35 7.82 3.02
C ASP A 114 13.59 6.66 2.35
N ALA A 115 13.59 6.63 1.02
CA ALA A 115 12.97 5.53 0.28
C ALA A 115 13.64 4.19 0.58
N ARG A 116 14.96 4.17 0.76
CA ARG A 116 15.70 2.96 1.12
C ARG A 116 15.37 2.47 2.53
N ILE A 117 15.12 3.38 3.46
CA ILE A 117 14.72 3.02 4.82
C ILE A 117 13.40 2.24 4.79
N LEU A 118 12.47 2.67 3.94
CA LEU A 118 11.18 1.99 3.77
C LEU A 118 11.30 0.69 2.95
N ASP A 119 12.39 0.52 2.24
CA ASP A 119 12.66 -0.66 1.39
C ASP A 119 11.53 -0.91 0.37
N LEU A 120 11.09 0.18 -0.28
CA LEU A 120 10.06 0.11 -1.30
C LEU A 120 10.68 -0.22 -2.65
N GLN A 121 10.11 -1.19 -3.36
CA GLN A 121 10.60 -1.61 -4.68
C GLN A 121 10.38 -0.51 -5.72
N THR A 122 9.23 0.11 -5.68
CA THR A 122 8.85 1.18 -6.62
C THR A 122 7.82 2.06 -5.95
N ILE A 123 7.86 3.36 -6.24
CA ILE A 123 6.87 4.33 -5.80
C ILE A 123 6.19 4.91 -7.04
N LEU A 124 4.90 4.71 -7.17
CA LEU A 124 4.10 5.26 -8.25
C LEU A 124 3.24 6.41 -7.72
N GLN A 125 3.08 7.46 -8.54
CA GLN A 125 2.23 8.58 -8.19
C GLN A 125 0.86 8.47 -8.86
N ALA A 126 -0.20 8.70 -8.09
CA ALA A 126 -1.57 8.69 -8.56
C ALA A 126 -2.43 9.50 -7.60
N GLN A 127 -3.36 10.31 -8.12
CA GLN A 127 -4.19 11.20 -7.30
C GLN A 127 -5.69 11.08 -7.60
N THR A 128 -6.06 10.39 -8.67
CA THR A 128 -7.45 10.26 -9.10
C THR A 128 -7.81 8.79 -9.24
N HIS A 129 -9.09 8.50 -9.29
CA HIS A 129 -9.58 7.14 -9.54
C HIS A 129 -8.92 6.55 -10.80
N ARG A 130 -8.86 7.31 -11.88
CA ARG A 130 -8.28 6.88 -13.14
C ARG A 130 -6.79 6.56 -13.02
N THR A 131 -6.02 7.44 -12.35
CA THR A 131 -4.57 7.23 -12.22
C THR A 131 -4.25 6.14 -11.20
N LEU A 132 -5.08 5.95 -10.18
CA LEU A 132 -4.95 4.82 -9.26
C LEU A 132 -5.14 3.48 -9.98
N ARG A 133 -6.13 3.41 -10.87
CA ARG A 133 -6.35 2.22 -11.69
C ARG A 133 -5.17 1.97 -12.63
N SER A 134 -4.63 3.02 -13.25
CA SER A 134 -3.43 2.93 -14.08
C SER A 134 -2.23 2.44 -13.27
N ALA A 135 -2.08 2.90 -12.03
CA ALA A 135 -1.04 2.42 -11.12
C ALA A 135 -1.19 0.93 -10.86
N GLY A 136 -2.40 0.44 -10.69
CA GLY A 136 -2.67 -0.99 -10.53
C GLY A 136 -2.21 -1.80 -11.74
N ARG A 137 -2.50 -1.32 -12.95
CA ARG A 137 -2.01 -1.98 -14.17
C ARG A 137 -0.49 -2.00 -14.24
N LYS A 138 0.15 -0.90 -13.83
CA LYS A 138 1.61 -0.82 -13.80
C LYS A 138 2.22 -1.78 -12.78
N LEU A 139 1.62 -1.89 -11.60
CA LEU A 139 2.05 -2.85 -10.58
C LEU A 139 1.96 -4.28 -11.09
N ALA A 140 0.94 -4.61 -11.88
CA ALA A 140 0.80 -5.94 -12.48
C ALA A 140 1.98 -6.29 -13.38
N GLU A 141 2.59 -5.31 -14.03
CA GLU A 141 3.78 -5.52 -14.85
C GLU A 141 5.04 -5.69 -13.99
N LEU A 142 5.10 -5.03 -12.82
CA LEU A 142 6.27 -5.01 -11.97
C LEU A 142 6.34 -6.19 -11.00
N ALA A 143 5.21 -6.71 -10.59
CA ALA A 143 5.12 -7.76 -9.57
C ALA A 143 5.48 -9.21 -10.03
#